data_000ba26eaac3fb8bad281e59c5c851bd
#
_entry.id   000ba26eaac3fb8bad281e59c5c851bd
#
_cell.length_a   1.000
_cell.length_b   1.000
_cell.length_c   1.000
_cell.angle_alpha   90.00
_cell.angle_beta   90.00
_cell.angle_gamma   90.00
#
_symmetry.space_group_name_H-M   'P 1'
#
loop_
_entity.id
_entity.type
_entity.pdbx_description
1 polymer ?
#
loop_
_entity_poly.entity_id
_entity_poly.type
_entity_poly.pdbx_seq_one_letter_code
_entity_poly.pdbx_strand_id
1 'polypeptide(L)'
;EERLFSVESQHEGMHKKLNHWTFKNNFSFQHSASQNYVHWQSQLKSKKKFNLADAQMALAVDVLQSNIKLIPELSVQYQLIEKGLYSSFELGGDRALYTLRDLYISNPYLQYFVPEDTSSEELPSNTKYYTRLGLNGNLFGGVSYQVSVAATSQDNFMHYVHHSNALDEWMAPAYTALKSLELHAGLDAQWTENIHFWLKADYKRFDQYLSYVPNMELGLYGFYHYNEQFYLSGSLRYIGERYAMRLDELNYFDEGQKLDP
;
A
#
# COMPACT_ATOMS: atom_id res chain seq x y z
N GLU A 1 -23.49 -7.19 11.43
CA GLU A 1 -22.92 -6.08 12.19
C GLU A 1 -21.46 -6.41 12.47
N GLU A 2 -20.56 -5.53 12.06
CA GLU A 2 -19.12 -5.68 12.25
C GLU A 2 -18.68 -4.83 13.44
N ARG A 3 -17.95 -5.39 14.40
CA ARG A 3 -17.44 -4.65 15.57
C ARG A 3 -15.93 -4.80 15.63
N LEU A 4 -15.23 -3.69 15.69
CA LEU A 4 -13.78 -3.62 15.84
C LEU A 4 -13.44 -3.05 17.21
N PHE A 5 -12.58 -3.73 17.93
CA PHE A 5 -11.95 -3.25 19.14
C PHE A 5 -10.44 -3.30 18.96
N SER A 6 -9.73 -2.22 19.26
CA SER A 6 -8.28 -2.19 19.19
C SER A 6 -7.66 -1.52 20.40
N VAL A 7 -6.51 -2.04 20.84
CA VAL A 7 -5.67 -1.47 21.91
C VAL A 7 -4.26 -1.35 21.38
N GLU A 8 -3.71 -0.15 21.47
CA GLU A 8 -2.32 0.12 21.13
C GLU A 8 -1.54 0.50 22.38
N SER A 9 -0.34 -0.04 22.56
CA SER A 9 0.62 0.40 23.57
C SER A 9 1.97 0.68 22.92
N GLN A 10 2.63 1.75 23.36
CA GLN A 10 3.94 2.13 22.89
C GLN A 10 4.86 2.42 24.07
N HIS A 11 6.06 1.84 24.04
CA HIS A 11 7.11 2.07 25.02
C HIS A 11 8.37 2.53 24.30
N GLU A 12 9.00 3.55 24.81
CA GLU A 12 10.22 4.12 24.25
C GLU A 12 11.34 4.16 25.28
N GLY A 13 12.57 4.02 24.82
CA GLY A 13 13.72 4.12 25.69
C GLY A 13 15.01 4.43 24.93
N MET A 14 16.00 4.90 25.66
CA MET A 14 17.35 5.11 25.15
C MET A 14 18.30 4.09 25.76
N HIS A 15 19.11 3.47 24.92
CA HIS A 15 20.15 2.56 25.36
C HIS A 15 21.48 2.97 24.73
N LYS A 16 22.59 2.93 25.51
CA LYS A 16 23.92 3.38 25.08
C LYS A 16 24.42 2.77 23.76
N LYS A 17 23.98 1.55 23.42
CA LYS A 17 24.34 0.86 22.16
C LYS A 17 23.31 0.99 21.04
N LEU A 18 22.04 1.21 21.35
CA LEU A 18 20.93 1.24 20.38
C LEU A 18 20.39 2.66 20.14
N ASN A 19 21.02 3.70 20.71
CA ASN A 19 20.63 5.10 20.68
C ASN A 19 19.18 5.37 21.05
N HIS A 20 18.23 4.88 20.28
CA HIS A 20 16.78 4.99 20.55
C HIS A 20 16.09 3.70 20.15
N TRP A 21 15.22 3.19 21.01
CA TRP A 21 14.39 2.04 20.70
C TRP A 21 12.93 2.33 21.04
N THR A 22 12.05 1.71 20.27
CA THR A 22 10.61 1.81 20.47
C THR A 22 10.04 0.40 20.39
N PHE A 23 9.23 0.06 21.37
CA PHE A 23 8.46 -1.18 21.36
C PHE A 23 6.97 -0.82 21.24
N LYS A 24 6.33 -1.34 20.21
CA LYS A 24 4.91 -1.13 19.94
C LYS A 24 4.18 -2.46 19.99
N ASN A 25 3.02 -2.47 20.63
CA ASN A 25 2.08 -3.57 20.54
C ASN A 25 0.75 -3.02 20.05
N ASN A 26 0.14 -3.72 19.13
CA ASN A 26 -1.20 -3.47 18.66
C ASN A 26 -1.98 -4.78 18.77
N PHE A 27 -3.07 -4.75 19.47
CA PHE A 27 -4.01 -5.85 19.58
C PHE A 27 -5.34 -5.39 19.01
N SER A 28 -5.90 -6.13 18.08
CA SER A 28 -7.23 -5.88 17.56
C SER A 28 -8.07 -7.14 17.58
N PHE A 29 -9.32 -6.96 17.94
CA PHE A 29 -10.34 -7.99 17.89
C PHE A 29 -11.44 -7.50 16.97
N GLN A 30 -11.74 -8.27 15.96
CA GLN A 30 -12.83 -7.99 15.03
C GLN A 30 -13.87 -9.09 15.10
N HIS A 31 -15.12 -8.68 15.32
CA HIS A 31 -16.27 -9.56 15.27
C HIS A 31 -17.05 -9.28 13.99
N SER A 32 -17.20 -10.27 13.13
CA SER A 32 -18.11 -10.24 11.99
C SER A 32 -19.25 -11.23 12.20
N ALA A 33 -20.30 -11.14 11.39
CA ALA A 33 -21.51 -11.96 11.55
C ALA A 33 -21.24 -13.49 11.55
N SER A 34 -20.11 -13.92 10.97
CA SER A 34 -19.76 -15.34 10.85
C SER A 34 -18.50 -15.75 11.61
N GLN A 35 -17.62 -14.83 11.97
CA GLN A 35 -16.31 -15.16 12.54
C GLN A 35 -15.73 -14.08 13.45
N ASN A 36 -14.88 -14.53 14.38
CA ASN A 36 -14.09 -13.68 15.25
C ASN A 36 -12.64 -13.71 14.79
N TYR A 37 -12.05 -12.55 14.58
CA TYR A 37 -10.65 -12.41 14.23
C TYR A 37 -9.88 -11.81 15.40
N VAL A 38 -8.77 -12.44 15.75
CA VAL A 38 -7.80 -11.92 16.69
C VAL A 38 -6.53 -11.61 15.93
N HIS A 39 -6.12 -10.37 15.96
CA HIS A 39 -4.89 -9.91 15.35
C HIS A 39 -4.03 -9.23 16.40
N TRP A 40 -2.82 -9.71 16.55
CA TRP A 40 -1.82 -9.14 17.44
C TRP A 40 -0.54 -8.87 16.69
N GLN A 41 -0.04 -7.65 16.80
CA GLN A 41 1.21 -7.23 16.21
C GLN A 41 2.12 -6.66 17.27
N SER A 42 3.34 -7.15 17.35
CA SER A 42 4.40 -6.61 18.19
C SER A 42 5.58 -6.19 17.33
N GLN A 43 6.06 -4.96 17.51
CA GLN A 43 7.18 -4.42 16.77
C GLN A 43 8.25 -3.88 17.72
N LEU A 44 9.47 -4.35 17.55
CA LEU A 44 10.65 -3.75 18.17
C LEU A 44 11.43 -2.98 17.10
N LYS A 45 11.61 -1.69 17.32
CA LYS A 45 12.26 -0.77 16.40
C LYS A 45 13.47 -0.12 17.07
N SER A 46 14.58 -0.05 16.35
CA SER A 46 15.79 0.66 16.78
C SER A 46 16.23 1.63 15.70
N LYS A 47 16.57 2.85 16.11
CA LYS A 47 17.06 3.90 15.22
C LYS A 47 18.46 4.32 15.66
N LYS A 48 19.39 4.39 14.70
CA LYS A 48 20.75 4.84 14.92
C LYS A 48 21.12 5.89 13.88
N LYS A 49 21.66 6.99 14.37
CA LYS A 49 22.11 8.10 13.54
C LYS A 49 23.62 8.08 13.43
N PHE A 50 24.15 8.20 12.23
CA PHE A 50 25.55 8.37 11.88
C PHE A 50 25.76 9.74 11.25
N ASN A 51 27.01 10.15 11.04
CA ASN A 51 27.29 11.48 10.47
C ASN A 51 26.60 11.73 9.11
N LEU A 52 26.63 10.74 8.22
CA LEU A 52 26.09 10.83 6.86
C LEU A 52 24.96 9.83 6.59
N ALA A 53 24.58 9.03 7.58
CA ALA A 53 23.57 8.00 7.40
C ALA A 53 22.65 7.89 8.62
N ASP A 54 21.38 7.71 8.35
CA ASP A 54 20.39 7.30 9.34
C ASP A 54 19.97 5.85 9.03
N ALA A 55 20.13 4.97 10.00
CA ALA A 55 19.71 3.58 9.89
C ALA A 55 18.61 3.28 10.91
N GLN A 56 17.61 2.55 10.46
CA GLN A 56 16.51 2.08 11.27
C GLN A 56 16.27 0.61 10.98
N MET A 57 16.15 -0.17 12.02
CA MET A 57 15.80 -1.58 11.95
C MET A 57 14.59 -1.83 12.81
N ALA A 58 13.68 -2.68 12.33
CA ALA A 58 12.60 -3.18 13.13
C ALA A 58 12.33 -4.64 12.80
N LEU A 59 11.75 -5.34 13.75
CA LEU A 59 11.21 -6.67 13.59
C LEU A 59 9.81 -6.66 14.16
N ALA A 60 8.83 -6.95 13.33
CA ALA A 60 7.47 -7.16 13.77
C ALA A 60 7.14 -8.65 13.77
N VAL A 61 6.43 -9.06 14.80
CA VAL A 61 5.76 -10.37 14.89
C VAL A 61 4.28 -10.09 14.73
N ASP A 62 3.70 -10.67 13.71
CA ASP A 62 2.29 -10.52 13.38
C ASP A 62 1.59 -11.87 13.54
N VAL A 63 0.61 -11.92 14.40
CA VAL A 63 -0.18 -13.12 14.71
C VAL A 63 -1.63 -12.86 14.33
N LEU A 64 -2.10 -13.60 13.36
CA LEU A 64 -3.49 -13.60 12.96
C LEU A 64 -4.06 -14.99 13.14
N GLN A 65 -4.99 -15.12 14.08
CA GLN A 65 -5.52 -16.41 14.50
C GLN A 65 -4.37 -17.38 14.87
N SER A 66 -4.14 -18.45 14.07
CA SER A 66 -3.04 -19.41 14.26
C SER A 66 -1.85 -19.15 13.32
N ASN A 67 -1.92 -18.15 12.45
CA ASN A 67 -0.89 -17.87 11.46
C ASN A 67 0.06 -16.77 11.96
N ILE A 68 1.33 -17.11 12.13
CA ILE A 68 2.38 -16.22 12.61
C ILE A 68 3.26 -15.81 11.42
N LYS A 69 3.44 -14.51 11.22
CA LYS A 69 4.37 -13.95 10.23
C LYS A 69 5.42 -13.09 10.93
N LEU A 70 6.66 -13.20 10.45
CA LEU A 70 7.75 -12.33 10.85
C LEU A 70 7.95 -11.30 9.75
N ILE A 71 7.91 -10.04 10.12
CA ILE A 71 8.03 -8.92 9.20
C ILE A 71 9.28 -8.12 9.58
N PRO A 72 10.41 -8.35 8.91
CA PRO A 72 11.61 -7.54 9.12
C PRO A 72 11.46 -6.20 8.42
N GLU A 73 12.00 -5.16 9.03
CA GLU A 73 12.11 -3.83 8.43
C GLU A 73 13.54 -3.31 8.58
N LEU A 74 14.08 -2.81 7.50
CA LEU A 74 15.37 -2.11 7.46
C LEU A 74 15.22 -0.89 6.60
N SER A 75 15.56 0.27 7.11
CA SER A 75 15.63 1.52 6.36
C SER A 75 16.97 2.17 6.60
N VAL A 76 17.66 2.50 5.52
CA VAL A 76 18.91 3.23 5.56
C VAL A 76 18.80 4.41 4.63
N GLN A 77 19.01 5.60 5.15
CA GLN A 77 19.10 6.82 4.35
C GLN A 77 20.53 7.35 4.44
N TYR A 78 21.14 7.56 3.29
CA TYR A 78 22.51 8.04 3.19
C TYR A 78 22.55 9.38 2.45
N GLN A 79 23.23 10.36 3.03
CA GLN A 79 23.41 11.68 2.43
C GLN A 79 24.57 11.63 1.43
N LEU A 80 24.25 11.76 0.14
CA LEU A 80 25.25 11.77 -0.94
C LEU A 80 25.87 13.13 -1.13
N ILE A 81 25.07 14.20 -1.03
CA ILE A 81 25.50 15.58 -1.18
C ILE A 81 24.92 16.38 -0.01
N GLU A 82 25.75 17.20 0.62
CA GLU A 82 25.35 18.04 1.73
C GLU A 82 24.17 18.93 1.34
N LYS A 83 23.05 18.79 2.07
CA LYS A 83 21.78 19.55 1.89
C LYS A 83 21.08 19.37 0.53
N GLY A 84 21.47 18.40 -0.28
CA GLY A 84 20.91 18.30 -1.64
C GLY A 84 20.37 16.94 -2.07
N LEU A 85 21.12 15.88 -1.86
CA LEU A 85 20.79 14.56 -2.42
C LEU A 85 20.95 13.47 -1.37
N TYR A 86 19.93 12.63 -1.27
CA TYR A 86 19.92 11.45 -0.39
C TYR A 86 19.60 10.21 -1.20
N SER A 87 20.26 9.12 -0.88
CA SER A 87 19.84 7.78 -1.31
C SER A 87 19.17 7.06 -0.17
N SER A 88 18.19 6.23 -0.46
CA SER A 88 17.50 5.39 0.50
C SER A 88 17.49 3.94 0.05
N PHE A 89 17.62 3.06 1.01
CA PHE A 89 17.38 1.63 0.88
C PHE A 89 16.35 1.24 1.94
N GLU A 90 15.30 0.55 1.52
CA GLU A 90 14.28 0.04 2.41
C GLU A 90 14.01 -1.42 2.10
N LEU A 91 13.91 -2.22 3.13
CA LEU A 91 13.39 -3.57 3.09
C LEU A 91 12.31 -3.64 4.16
N GLY A 92 11.15 -4.16 3.82
CA GLY A 92 10.07 -4.21 4.78
C GLY A 92 8.95 -5.12 4.34
N GLY A 93 7.93 -5.14 5.16
CA GLY A 93 6.70 -5.84 4.88
C GLY A 93 5.53 -5.25 5.65
N ASP A 94 4.36 -5.66 5.26
CA ASP A 94 3.11 -5.31 5.89
C ASP A 94 2.13 -6.45 5.74
N ARG A 95 1.19 -6.55 6.67
CA ARG A 95 0.10 -7.50 6.62
C ARG A 95 -1.22 -6.77 6.81
N ALA A 96 -2.05 -6.82 5.81
CA ALA A 96 -3.39 -6.26 5.83
C ALA A 96 -4.44 -7.36 5.88
N LEU A 97 -5.46 -7.16 6.72
CA LEU A 97 -6.68 -7.95 6.71
C LEU A 97 -7.66 -7.29 5.75
N TYR A 98 -8.26 -8.10 4.88
CA TYR A 98 -9.40 -7.64 4.13
C TYR A 98 -10.65 -7.74 5.01
N THR A 99 -11.37 -6.64 5.16
CA THR A 99 -12.66 -6.62 5.83
C THR A 99 -13.78 -6.51 4.81
N LEU A 100 -14.97 -7.01 5.13
CA LEU A 100 -16.14 -6.82 4.26
C LEU A 100 -16.40 -5.34 4.01
N ARG A 101 -16.18 -4.51 5.03
CA ARG A 101 -16.31 -3.05 4.91
C ARG A 101 -15.36 -2.46 3.88
N ASP A 102 -14.08 -2.89 3.89
CA ASP A 102 -13.08 -2.41 2.93
C ASP A 102 -13.44 -2.84 1.51
N LEU A 103 -13.96 -4.05 1.35
CA LEU A 103 -14.46 -4.56 0.09
C LEU A 103 -15.61 -3.70 -0.45
N TYR A 104 -16.61 -3.40 0.37
CA TYR A 104 -17.75 -2.56 -0.02
C TYR A 104 -17.37 -1.09 -0.28
N ILE A 105 -16.41 -0.54 0.46
CA ILE A 105 -15.91 0.82 0.23
C ILE A 105 -15.13 0.89 -1.09
N SER A 106 -14.33 -0.12 -1.39
CA SER A 106 -13.53 -0.16 -2.62
C SER A 106 -14.36 -0.43 -3.87
N ASN A 107 -15.43 -1.21 -3.74
CA ASN A 107 -16.35 -1.48 -4.83
C ASN A 107 -17.81 -1.63 -4.34
N PRO A 108 -18.62 -0.56 -4.42
CA PRO A 108 -20.02 -0.60 -3.97
C PRO A 108 -20.93 -1.51 -4.81
N TYR A 109 -20.47 -1.94 -6.00
CA TYR A 109 -21.19 -2.88 -6.87
C TYR A 109 -20.82 -4.35 -6.60
N LEU A 110 -20.05 -4.58 -5.53
CA LEU A 110 -19.68 -5.92 -5.12
C LEU A 110 -20.93 -6.67 -4.64
N GLN A 111 -21.34 -7.67 -5.37
CA GLN A 111 -22.23 -8.70 -4.82
C GLN A 111 -21.36 -9.76 -4.17
N TYR A 112 -21.33 -9.73 -2.85
CA TYR A 112 -20.67 -10.79 -2.10
C TYR A 112 -21.59 -12.00 -2.09
N PHE A 113 -21.33 -12.93 -2.98
CA PHE A 113 -21.96 -14.24 -2.95
C PHE A 113 -21.26 -15.05 -1.85
N VAL A 114 -21.90 -15.19 -0.70
CA VAL A 114 -21.55 -16.23 0.26
C VAL A 114 -22.20 -17.51 -0.27
N PRO A 115 -21.45 -18.45 -0.83
CA PRO A 115 -22.04 -19.74 -1.18
C PRO A 115 -22.70 -20.32 0.07
N GLU A 116 -23.92 -20.77 0.00
CA GLU A 116 -24.69 -21.29 1.13
C GLU A 116 -23.97 -22.46 1.87
N ASP A 117 -23.03 -23.11 1.18
CA ASP A 117 -22.27 -24.26 1.69
C ASP A 117 -20.87 -23.93 2.25
N THR A 118 -20.37 -22.69 2.12
CA THR A 118 -19.07 -22.31 2.68
C THR A 118 -19.23 -21.70 4.05
N SER A 119 -19.44 -22.55 5.02
CA SER A 119 -19.57 -22.19 6.44
C SER A 119 -18.29 -21.64 7.09
N SER A 120 -17.25 -21.29 6.37
CA SER A 120 -15.98 -20.81 6.97
C SER A 120 -14.93 -20.25 6.02
N GLU A 121 -15.24 -19.62 4.90
CA GLU A 121 -14.17 -18.95 4.17
C GLU A 121 -13.75 -17.69 4.95
N GLU A 122 -12.65 -17.86 5.66
CA GLU A 122 -11.94 -16.75 6.30
C GLU A 122 -11.51 -15.76 5.21
N LEU A 123 -11.81 -14.47 5.39
CA LEU A 123 -11.27 -13.44 4.53
C LEU A 123 -9.73 -13.53 4.58
N PRO A 124 -9.07 -13.70 3.43
CA PRO A 124 -7.64 -13.89 3.43
C PRO A 124 -6.92 -12.62 3.89
N SER A 125 -5.79 -12.81 4.56
CA SER A 125 -4.87 -11.71 4.83
C SER A 125 -3.88 -11.57 3.69
N ASN A 126 -3.59 -10.35 3.28
CA ASN A 126 -2.51 -10.06 2.36
C ASN A 126 -1.22 -9.75 3.12
N THR A 127 -0.16 -10.51 2.87
CA THR A 127 1.18 -10.19 3.37
C THR A 127 2.01 -9.68 2.21
N LYS A 128 2.48 -8.45 2.33
CA LYS A 128 3.35 -7.80 1.34
C LYS A 128 4.76 -7.69 1.89
N TYR A 129 5.75 -8.13 1.13
CA TYR A 129 7.17 -7.85 1.35
C TYR A 129 7.69 -6.98 0.23
N TYR A 130 8.59 -6.05 0.55
CA TYR A 130 9.17 -5.18 -0.46
C TYR A 130 10.63 -4.87 -0.18
N THR A 131 11.35 -4.60 -1.26
CA THR A 131 12.68 -3.98 -1.23
C THR A 131 12.62 -2.76 -2.13
N ARG A 132 13.03 -1.59 -1.61
CA ARG A 132 12.99 -0.31 -2.32
C ARG A 132 14.34 0.37 -2.30
N LEU A 133 14.73 0.91 -3.44
CA LEU A 133 15.84 1.84 -3.60
C LEU A 133 15.28 3.19 -4.01
N GLY A 134 15.76 4.27 -3.41
CA GLY A 134 15.26 5.61 -3.69
C GLY A 134 16.38 6.64 -3.76
N LEU A 135 16.08 7.71 -4.49
CA LEU A 135 16.82 8.96 -4.52
C LEU A 135 15.84 10.09 -4.27
N ASN A 136 16.15 10.96 -3.36
CA ASN A 136 15.35 12.15 -3.08
C ASN A 136 16.25 13.33 -2.77
N GLY A 137 15.78 14.52 -3.10
CA GLY A 137 16.58 15.72 -2.88
C GLY A 137 15.86 16.99 -3.26
N ASN A 138 16.57 18.09 -3.03
CA ASN A 138 16.14 19.41 -3.43
C ASN A 138 16.94 19.85 -4.65
N LEU A 139 16.26 20.36 -5.69
CA LEU A 139 16.90 20.88 -6.88
C LEU A 139 17.33 22.35 -6.67
N PHE A 140 16.37 23.25 -6.58
CA PHE A 140 16.56 24.68 -6.36
C PHE A 140 15.22 25.32 -5.95
N GLY A 141 15.27 26.46 -5.26
CA GLY A 141 14.12 27.37 -5.13
C GLY A 141 12.80 26.76 -4.67
N GLY A 142 12.81 25.81 -3.73
CA GLY A 142 11.58 25.18 -3.23
C GLY A 142 11.08 24.00 -4.08
N VAL A 143 11.93 23.45 -4.97
CA VAL A 143 11.61 22.25 -5.76
C VAL A 143 12.31 21.04 -5.17
N SER A 144 11.54 20.04 -4.76
CA SER A 144 12.03 18.74 -4.32
C SER A 144 11.59 17.61 -5.25
N TYR A 145 12.38 16.57 -5.31
CA TYR A 145 12.06 15.38 -6.10
C TYR A 145 12.31 14.10 -5.33
N GLN A 146 11.60 13.07 -5.76
CA GLN A 146 11.77 11.72 -5.26
C GLN A 146 11.61 10.74 -6.42
N VAL A 147 12.54 9.80 -6.54
CA VAL A 147 12.44 8.67 -7.48
C VAL A 147 12.77 7.40 -6.72
N SER A 148 11.99 6.35 -6.90
CA SER A 148 12.28 5.07 -6.28
C SER A 148 11.85 3.91 -7.16
N VAL A 149 12.58 2.80 -7.03
CA VAL A 149 12.22 1.51 -7.60
C VAL A 149 12.04 0.51 -6.47
N ALA A 150 10.97 -0.27 -6.53
CA ALA A 150 10.67 -1.29 -5.55
C ALA A 150 10.32 -2.62 -6.22
N ALA A 151 10.85 -3.70 -5.68
CA ALA A 151 10.39 -5.05 -5.96
C ALA A 151 9.50 -5.50 -4.82
N THR A 152 8.31 -6.02 -5.14
CA THR A 152 7.34 -6.46 -4.13
C THR A 152 6.90 -7.90 -4.37
N SER A 153 6.52 -8.57 -3.29
CA SER A 153 5.89 -9.89 -3.32
C SER A 153 4.72 -9.88 -2.34
N GLN A 154 3.57 -10.34 -2.79
CA GLN A 154 2.34 -10.37 -2.01
C GLN A 154 1.74 -11.78 -2.08
N ASP A 155 1.23 -12.28 -0.96
CA ASP A 155 0.65 -13.64 -0.89
C ASP A 155 -0.78 -13.69 -1.44
N ASN A 156 -1.62 -12.75 -1.03
CA ASN A 156 -3.05 -12.71 -1.38
C ASN A 156 -3.44 -11.30 -1.83
N PHE A 157 -2.92 -10.87 -2.98
CA PHE A 157 -3.34 -9.61 -3.56
C PHE A 157 -4.78 -9.73 -4.05
N MET A 158 -5.64 -8.85 -3.59
CA MET A 158 -7.04 -8.79 -3.98
C MET A 158 -7.22 -7.97 -5.24
N HIS A 159 -7.90 -8.54 -6.21
CA HIS A 159 -8.39 -7.83 -7.40
C HIS A 159 -9.83 -8.27 -7.71
N TYR A 160 -10.50 -7.57 -8.60
CA TYR A 160 -11.87 -7.89 -8.97
C TYR A 160 -11.91 -8.61 -10.30
N VAL A 161 -12.74 -9.63 -10.40
CA VAL A 161 -13.01 -10.36 -11.64
C VAL A 161 -14.48 -10.29 -11.99
N HIS A 162 -14.77 -10.21 -13.28
CA HIS A 162 -16.13 -10.22 -13.76
C HIS A 162 -16.64 -11.66 -13.80
N HIS A 163 -17.77 -11.92 -13.17
CA HIS A 163 -18.43 -13.21 -13.24
C HIS A 163 -19.56 -13.13 -14.27
N SER A 164 -19.45 -13.90 -15.35
CA SER A 164 -20.47 -13.92 -16.38
C SER A 164 -21.39 -15.11 -16.22
N ASN A 165 -22.40 -14.97 -15.38
CA ASN A 165 -23.59 -15.75 -15.58
C ASN A 165 -24.55 -14.93 -16.47
N ALA A 166 -25.22 -15.60 -17.41
CA ALA A 166 -25.98 -15.00 -18.50
C ALA A 166 -27.12 -14.03 -18.07
N LEU A 167 -27.36 -13.83 -16.79
CA LEU A 167 -28.44 -13.02 -16.24
C LEU A 167 -27.98 -11.89 -15.31
N ASP A 168 -26.79 -11.97 -14.69
CA ASP A 168 -26.32 -10.96 -13.73
C ASP A 168 -24.81 -10.70 -13.91
N GLU A 169 -24.46 -9.52 -14.36
CA GLU A 169 -23.06 -9.05 -14.41
C GLU A 169 -22.65 -8.56 -13.01
N TRP A 170 -21.94 -9.38 -12.25
CA TRP A 170 -21.44 -9.00 -10.95
C TRP A 170 -19.91 -9.19 -10.84
N MET A 171 -19.28 -8.41 -9.98
CA MET A 171 -17.85 -8.52 -9.69
C MET A 171 -17.62 -9.30 -8.40
N ALA A 172 -16.67 -10.24 -8.45
CA ALA A 172 -16.22 -10.97 -7.28
C ALA A 172 -14.78 -10.61 -6.93
N PRO A 173 -14.41 -10.61 -5.65
CA PRO A 173 -13.02 -10.50 -5.25
C PRO A 173 -12.30 -11.81 -5.59
N ALA A 174 -11.14 -11.69 -6.21
CA ALA A 174 -10.21 -12.78 -6.44
C ALA A 174 -8.88 -12.49 -5.71
N TYR A 175 -8.22 -13.53 -5.27
CA TYR A 175 -6.98 -13.42 -4.51
C TYR A 175 -5.87 -14.18 -5.22
N THR A 176 -4.72 -13.54 -5.38
CA THR A 176 -3.61 -14.14 -6.08
C THR A 176 -2.28 -13.79 -5.44
N ALA A 177 -1.32 -14.72 -5.52
CA ALA A 177 0.06 -14.40 -5.20
C ALA A 177 0.64 -13.53 -6.33
N LEU A 178 1.24 -12.41 -5.98
CA LEU A 178 1.66 -11.39 -6.93
C LEU A 178 3.08 -10.93 -6.67
N LYS A 179 3.87 -10.83 -7.74
CA LYS A 179 5.14 -10.12 -7.73
C LYS A 179 5.06 -8.91 -8.64
N SER A 180 5.63 -7.79 -8.19
CA SER A 180 5.67 -6.59 -9.01
C SER A 180 7.00 -5.87 -8.92
N LEU A 181 7.32 -5.15 -10.00
CA LEU A 181 8.34 -4.11 -10.04
C LEU A 181 7.61 -2.78 -10.15
N GLU A 182 7.88 -1.89 -9.21
CA GLU A 182 7.20 -0.61 -9.08
C GLU A 182 8.22 0.52 -9.25
N LEU A 183 7.93 1.49 -10.10
CA LEU A 183 8.68 2.73 -10.26
C LEU A 183 7.81 3.89 -9.80
N HIS A 184 8.31 4.68 -8.87
CA HIS A 184 7.65 5.88 -8.37
C HIS A 184 8.51 7.09 -8.64
N ALA A 185 7.91 8.15 -9.17
CA ALA A 185 8.54 9.45 -9.32
C ALA A 185 7.61 10.53 -8.78
N GLY A 186 8.17 11.46 -8.04
CA GLY A 186 7.47 12.62 -7.49
C GLY A 186 8.27 13.89 -7.68
N LEU A 187 7.58 14.97 -7.95
CA LEU A 187 8.11 16.33 -7.96
C LEU A 187 7.16 17.18 -7.13
N ASP A 188 7.72 17.89 -6.17
CA ASP A 188 7.01 18.84 -5.33
C ASP A 188 7.63 20.22 -5.57
N ALA A 189 6.81 21.21 -5.93
CA ALA A 189 7.30 22.52 -6.32
C ALA A 189 6.47 23.63 -5.68
N GLN A 190 7.09 24.38 -4.80
CA GLN A 190 6.59 25.64 -4.31
C GLN A 190 7.13 26.77 -5.21
N TRP A 191 6.36 27.13 -6.26
CA TRP A 191 6.77 28.11 -7.25
C TRP A 191 6.84 29.52 -6.68
N THR A 192 5.86 29.88 -5.83
CA THR A 192 5.81 31.10 -5.06
C THR A 192 5.26 30.78 -3.67
N GLU A 193 5.19 31.77 -2.78
CA GLU A 193 4.52 31.60 -1.49
C GLU A 193 3.05 31.17 -1.61
N ASN A 194 2.44 31.52 -2.75
CA ASN A 194 1.01 31.31 -3.01
C ASN A 194 0.72 30.17 -3.97
N ILE A 195 1.72 29.66 -4.71
CA ILE A 195 1.53 28.62 -5.74
C ILE A 195 2.34 27.39 -5.37
N HIS A 196 1.64 26.28 -5.20
CA HIS A 196 2.22 24.99 -4.93
C HIS A 196 1.61 23.93 -5.84
N PHE A 197 2.45 23.07 -6.41
CA PHE A 197 2.00 21.92 -7.17
C PHE A 197 2.92 20.73 -6.97
N TRP A 198 2.33 19.54 -7.12
CA TRP A 198 3.09 18.31 -7.17
C TRP A 198 2.64 17.42 -8.31
N LEU A 199 3.62 16.78 -8.89
CA LEU A 199 3.48 15.75 -9.90
C LEU A 199 3.83 14.40 -9.28
N LYS A 200 3.01 13.40 -9.56
CA LYS A 200 3.23 12.01 -9.15
C LYS A 200 3.12 11.12 -10.38
N ALA A 201 4.07 10.20 -10.53
CA ALA A 201 4.06 9.18 -11.56
C ALA A 201 4.35 7.82 -10.92
N ASP A 202 3.46 6.88 -11.14
CA ASP A 202 3.59 5.50 -10.68
C ASP A 202 3.50 4.58 -11.89
N TYR A 203 4.48 3.69 -12.03
CA TYR A 203 4.46 2.62 -13.02
C TYR A 203 4.69 1.29 -12.32
N LYS A 204 3.85 0.29 -12.66
CA LYS A 204 3.90 -1.04 -12.06
C LYS A 204 3.92 -2.09 -13.16
N ARG A 205 4.86 -3.00 -13.07
CA ARG A 205 4.90 -4.20 -13.88
C ARG A 205 4.63 -5.41 -13.01
N PHE A 206 3.59 -6.13 -13.33
CA PHE A 206 3.16 -7.33 -12.62
C PHE A 206 3.68 -8.58 -13.34
N ASP A 207 3.90 -9.65 -12.61
CA ASP A 207 4.28 -10.97 -13.16
C ASP A 207 3.09 -11.71 -13.80
N GLN A 208 1.87 -11.18 -13.60
CA GLN A 208 0.65 -11.71 -14.20
C GLN A 208 -0.34 -10.58 -14.52
N TYR A 209 -1.33 -10.85 -15.34
CA TYR A 209 -2.41 -9.90 -15.61
C TYR A 209 -3.32 -9.77 -14.40
N LEU A 210 -3.69 -8.54 -14.10
CA LEU A 210 -4.61 -8.20 -13.02
C LEU A 210 -5.80 -7.44 -13.57
N SER A 211 -7.00 -7.85 -13.19
CA SER A 211 -8.23 -7.15 -13.56
C SER A 211 -8.31 -5.79 -12.89
N TYR A 212 -8.64 -4.78 -13.68
CA TYR A 212 -8.92 -3.41 -13.26
C TYR A 212 -7.78 -2.67 -12.55
N VAL A 213 -6.60 -3.27 -12.45
CA VAL A 213 -5.41 -2.64 -11.85
C VAL A 213 -4.59 -1.97 -12.94
N PRO A 214 -4.44 -0.64 -12.92
CA PRO A 214 -3.66 0.07 -13.93
C PRO A 214 -2.15 -0.20 -13.73
N ASN A 215 -1.44 -0.28 -14.85
CA ASN A 215 0.01 -0.39 -14.84
C ASN A 215 0.72 0.98 -14.73
N MET A 216 0.00 2.08 -15.02
CA MET A 216 0.54 3.43 -14.97
C MET A 216 -0.50 4.41 -14.43
N GLU A 217 -0.04 5.30 -13.56
CA GLU A 217 -0.83 6.43 -13.07
C GLU A 217 0.02 7.68 -13.06
N LEU A 218 -0.53 8.79 -13.58
CA LEU A 218 0.07 10.12 -13.47
C LEU A 218 -0.93 11.02 -12.77
N GLY A 219 -0.44 11.83 -11.84
CA GLY A 219 -1.25 12.81 -11.11
C GLY A 219 -0.56 14.15 -11.06
N LEU A 220 -1.24 15.20 -11.45
CA LEU A 220 -0.84 16.59 -11.27
C LEU A 220 -1.84 17.26 -10.34
N TYR A 221 -1.34 17.88 -9.29
CA TYR A 221 -2.14 18.58 -8.28
C TYR A 221 -1.61 19.99 -8.14
N GLY A 222 -2.49 20.98 -8.03
CA GLY A 222 -2.13 22.36 -7.87
C GLY A 222 -2.96 23.09 -6.84
N PHE A 223 -2.32 24.00 -6.12
CA PHE A 223 -2.94 24.89 -5.15
C PHE A 223 -2.50 26.33 -5.43
N TYR A 224 -3.45 27.23 -5.36
CA TYR A 224 -3.22 28.65 -5.39
C TYR A 224 -3.92 29.33 -4.24
N HIS A 225 -3.19 29.98 -3.35
CA HIS A 225 -3.70 30.81 -2.28
C HIS A 225 -3.74 32.27 -2.74
N TYR A 226 -4.95 32.78 -2.97
CA TYR A 226 -5.11 34.21 -3.33
C TYR A 226 -4.94 35.10 -2.10
N ASN A 227 -5.56 34.72 -0.99
CA ASN A 227 -5.46 35.37 0.32
C ASN A 227 -5.88 34.38 1.41
N GLU A 228 -5.93 34.81 2.68
CA GLU A 228 -6.30 33.97 3.82
C GLU A 228 -7.70 33.33 3.72
N GLN A 229 -8.59 33.90 2.91
CA GLN A 229 -9.99 33.45 2.79
C GLN A 229 -10.26 32.65 1.52
N PHE A 230 -9.45 32.82 0.47
CA PHE A 230 -9.67 32.19 -0.85
C PHE A 230 -8.48 31.36 -1.29
N TYR A 231 -8.76 30.12 -1.60
CA TYR A 231 -7.82 29.21 -2.25
C TYR A 231 -8.49 28.50 -3.44
N LEU A 232 -7.70 28.20 -4.44
CA LEU A 232 -8.11 27.39 -5.59
C LEU A 232 -7.26 26.14 -5.61
N SER A 233 -7.90 24.97 -5.80
CA SER A 233 -7.20 23.71 -6.00
C SER A 233 -7.73 22.99 -7.22
N GLY A 234 -6.84 22.29 -7.91
CA GLY A 234 -7.19 21.48 -9.07
C GLY A 234 -6.31 20.24 -9.15
N SER A 235 -6.86 19.19 -9.77
CA SER A 235 -6.10 17.97 -10.01
C SER A 235 -6.42 17.41 -11.40
N LEU A 236 -5.40 16.85 -12.03
CA LEU A 236 -5.52 16.07 -13.26
C LEU A 236 -4.91 14.70 -13.00
N ARG A 237 -5.65 13.64 -13.33
CA ARG A 237 -5.18 12.27 -13.18
C ARG A 237 -5.32 11.54 -14.51
N TYR A 238 -4.24 10.92 -14.95
CA TYR A 238 -4.21 9.97 -16.05
C TYR A 238 -4.06 8.56 -15.47
N ILE A 239 -4.89 7.65 -15.93
CA ILE A 239 -4.86 6.23 -15.58
C ILE A 239 -4.58 5.47 -16.87
N GLY A 240 -3.49 4.71 -16.88
CA GLY A 240 -3.06 3.94 -18.03
C GLY A 240 -3.93 2.70 -18.28
N GLU A 241 -3.42 1.84 -19.12
CA GLU A 241 -4.11 0.62 -19.55
C GLU A 241 -4.53 -0.26 -18.38
N ARG A 242 -5.74 -0.78 -18.46
CA ARG A 242 -6.32 -1.75 -17.54
C ARG A 242 -6.89 -2.92 -18.33
N TYR A 243 -6.97 -4.06 -17.71
CA TYR A 243 -7.53 -5.28 -18.31
C TYR A 243 -8.77 -5.68 -17.52
N ALA A 244 -9.81 -6.16 -18.21
CA ALA A 244 -10.92 -6.85 -17.60
C ALA A 244 -10.72 -8.35 -17.80
N MET A 245 -10.69 -9.09 -16.72
CA MET A 245 -10.67 -10.56 -16.79
C MET A 245 -12.08 -11.07 -16.53
N ARG A 246 -12.52 -12.01 -17.32
CA ARG A 246 -13.81 -12.68 -17.20
C ARG A 246 -13.58 -14.09 -16.69
N LEU A 247 -14.29 -14.48 -15.66
CA LEU A 247 -14.36 -15.88 -15.23
C LEU A 247 -15.39 -16.58 -16.12
N ASP A 248 -14.92 -17.55 -16.86
CA ASP A 248 -15.78 -18.45 -17.61
C ASP A 248 -16.45 -19.47 -16.68
N GLU A 249 -17.59 -20.08 -17.10
CA GLU A 249 -18.33 -21.09 -16.32
C GLU A 249 -17.49 -22.29 -15.89
N LEU A 250 -16.31 -22.48 -16.52
CA LEU A 250 -15.33 -23.54 -16.22
C LEU A 250 -14.20 -23.09 -15.29
N ASN A 251 -14.26 -21.90 -14.67
CA ASN A 251 -13.18 -21.31 -13.86
C ASN A 251 -11.85 -21.09 -14.62
N TYR A 252 -11.88 -21.03 -15.94
CA TYR A 252 -10.72 -20.62 -16.74
C TYR A 252 -10.74 -19.10 -16.87
N PHE A 253 -9.60 -18.47 -16.57
CA PHE A 253 -9.39 -17.04 -16.89
C PHE A 253 -9.23 -16.93 -18.40
N ASP A 254 -10.17 -16.29 -19.07
CA ASP A 254 -9.99 -15.86 -20.44
C ASP A 254 -8.91 -14.77 -20.52
N GLU A 255 -8.09 -14.76 -21.59
CA GLU A 255 -7.06 -13.73 -21.77
C GLU A 255 -7.71 -12.34 -21.68
N GLY A 256 -7.26 -11.54 -20.72
CA GLY A 256 -7.90 -10.28 -20.35
C GLY A 256 -8.14 -9.34 -21.53
N GLN A 257 -9.37 -8.92 -21.69
CA GLN A 257 -9.70 -7.89 -22.66
C GLN A 257 -9.13 -6.55 -22.20
N LYS A 258 -8.30 -5.92 -23.05
CA LYS A 258 -7.77 -4.59 -22.80
C LYS A 258 -8.91 -3.58 -22.75
N LEU A 259 -8.95 -2.77 -21.70
CA LEU A 259 -9.89 -1.66 -21.57
C LEU A 259 -9.21 -0.40 -22.07
N ASP A 260 -9.95 0.41 -22.82
CA ASP A 260 -9.49 1.73 -23.23
C ASP A 260 -9.23 2.62 -21.99
N PRO A 261 -8.22 3.50 -22.07
CA PRO A 261 -7.80 4.35 -20.95
C PRO A 261 -8.86 5.39 -20.54
#